data_4ad17d401f8c9ada62c0a81aa5abd5b9
#
_entry.id   4ad17d401f8c9ada62c0a81aa5abd5b9
#
_cell.length_a   1.000
_cell.length_b   1.000
_cell.length_c   1.000
_cell.angle_alpha   90.00
_cell.angle_beta   90.00
_cell.angle_gamma   90.00
#
_symmetry.space_group_name_H-M   'P 1'
#
loop_
_entity.id
_entity.type
_entity.pdbx_description
1 polymer ?
#
loop_
_entity_poly.entity_id
_entity_poly.type
_entity_poly.pdbx_seq_one_letter_code
_entity_poly.pdbx_strand_id
1 'polypeptide(L)'
;MKRKYYKLTYSSINRADLCGSIDAVQTPYFSGRYIPVPSATTNTGVHTKGFQRLAKNITLDETLKYCINSLADAVQSMKRLKSKKGSCVEAAQVRFWFTATQYTLLSVDYQNNQTSLQLCRLALILFSTCLTSEQNTQLPVCDMLIAKLQGLWEEGSFHSLGAEFTLWTIFLAFCTVSEDQLREWCLSALRTTANDMGVRSWEEISQVLETFLWDSDLFDYRLLDIWNDTWG
;
A
#
# COMPACT_ATOMS: atom_id res chain seq x y z
N MET A 1 28.09 12.60 21.82
CA MET A 1 27.12 11.61 22.33
C MET A 1 25.65 12.07 22.29
N LYS A 2 25.29 13.30 22.63
CA LYS A 2 23.90 13.79 22.66
C LYS A 2 23.12 13.72 21.32
N ARG A 3 23.78 13.93 20.15
CA ARG A 3 23.11 13.90 18.83
C ARG A 3 22.57 12.52 18.40
N LYS A 4 23.11 11.41 18.93
CA LYS A 4 22.69 10.04 18.58
C LYS A 4 21.38 9.66 19.29
N TYR A 5 21.19 10.12 20.51
CA TYR A 5 19.96 9.87 21.29
C TYR A 5 18.74 10.63 20.73
N TYR A 6 18.93 11.87 20.26
CA TYR A 6 17.83 12.64 19.66
C TYR A 6 17.33 12.03 18.33
N LYS A 7 18.20 11.42 17.52
CA LYS A 7 17.78 10.75 16.28
C LYS A 7 16.96 9.50 16.54
N LEU A 8 17.28 8.70 17.55
CA LEU A 8 16.55 7.47 17.89
C LEU A 8 15.16 7.78 18.49
N THR A 9 15.06 8.74 19.39
CA THR A 9 13.78 9.18 19.97
C THR A 9 12.85 9.79 18.91
N TYR A 10 13.37 10.59 18.00
CA TYR A 10 12.58 11.20 16.92
C TYR A 10 12.03 10.15 15.93
N SER A 11 12.82 9.15 15.57
CA SER A 11 12.39 8.04 14.74
C SER A 11 11.29 7.21 15.42
N SER A 12 11.39 6.97 16.71
CA SER A 12 10.40 6.20 17.47
C SER A 12 9.08 6.95 17.63
N ILE A 13 9.12 8.27 17.88
CA ILE A 13 7.93 9.11 17.99
C ILE A 13 7.18 9.19 16.67
N ASN A 14 7.89 9.42 15.56
CA ASN A 14 7.27 9.45 14.23
C ASN A 14 6.65 8.11 13.85
N ARG A 15 7.29 7.02 14.24
CA ARG A 15 6.74 5.68 14.00
C ARG A 15 5.45 5.43 14.79
N ALA A 16 5.40 5.83 16.07
CA ALA A 16 4.19 5.71 16.88
C ALA A 16 3.05 6.59 16.34
N ASP A 17 3.36 7.82 15.88
CA ASP A 17 2.41 8.72 15.25
C ASP A 17 1.83 8.12 13.97
N LEU A 18 2.68 7.55 13.09
CA LEU A 18 2.23 6.89 11.87
C LEU A 18 1.41 5.63 12.15
N CYS A 19 1.87 4.74 13.03
CA CYS A 19 1.15 3.51 13.34
C CYS A 19 -0.26 3.81 13.87
N GLY A 20 -0.40 4.71 14.83
CA GLY A 20 -1.70 5.12 15.37
C GLY A 20 -2.58 5.82 14.32
N SER A 21 -1.97 6.60 13.43
CA SER A 21 -2.71 7.31 12.37
C SER A 21 -3.15 6.38 11.24
N ILE A 22 -2.36 5.37 10.89
CA ILE A 22 -2.72 4.33 9.92
C ILE A 22 -3.90 3.52 10.44
N ASP A 23 -3.81 3.05 11.67
CA ASP A 23 -4.86 2.25 12.31
C ASP A 23 -6.18 3.02 12.39
N ALA A 24 -6.14 4.26 12.84
CA ALA A 24 -7.32 5.14 12.90
C ALA A 24 -7.73 5.75 11.53
N VAL A 25 -6.92 5.60 10.49
CA VAL A 25 -7.03 6.29 9.18
C VAL A 25 -7.22 7.81 9.35
N GLN A 26 -6.42 8.41 10.22
CA GLN A 26 -6.48 9.82 10.58
C GLN A 26 -5.21 10.57 10.16
N THR A 27 -5.30 11.89 10.09
CA THR A 27 -4.14 12.74 9.82
C THR A 27 -3.14 12.65 10.99
N PRO A 28 -1.86 12.34 10.71
CA PRO A 28 -0.83 12.28 11.73
C PRO A 28 -0.59 13.65 12.40
N TYR A 29 -0.28 13.63 13.68
CA TYR A 29 -0.01 14.85 14.45
C TYR A 29 1.18 15.65 13.88
N PHE A 30 2.20 14.97 13.36
CA PHE A 30 3.40 15.61 12.79
C PHE A 30 3.35 15.81 11.28
N SER A 31 2.20 15.69 10.64
CA SER A 31 2.06 15.78 9.17
C SER A 31 2.67 17.06 8.56
N GLY A 32 2.51 18.20 9.20
CA GLY A 32 3.03 19.49 8.70
C GLY A 32 4.55 19.60 8.55
N ARG A 33 5.33 18.60 9.04
CA ARG A 33 6.79 18.59 8.96
C ARG A 33 7.35 17.76 7.80
N TYR A 34 6.53 16.90 7.21
CA TYR A 34 6.98 15.87 6.28
C TYR A 34 6.29 15.87 4.92
N ILE A 35 5.36 16.80 4.69
CA ILE A 35 4.69 16.87 3.38
C ILE A 35 5.72 17.40 2.38
N PRO A 36 6.31 16.54 1.52
CA PRO A 36 6.98 17.04 0.34
C PRO A 36 5.88 17.65 -0.52
N VAL A 37 5.84 18.97 -0.62
CA VAL A 37 4.98 19.62 -1.60
C VAL A 37 5.44 19.12 -2.96
N PRO A 38 4.59 18.41 -3.73
CA PRO A 38 4.95 18.03 -5.08
C PRO A 38 5.37 19.32 -5.79
N SER A 39 6.61 19.40 -6.23
CA SER A 39 7.03 20.48 -7.13
C SER A 39 6.10 20.43 -8.31
N ALA A 40 5.30 21.46 -8.54
CA ALA A 40 4.26 21.58 -9.57
C ALA A 40 4.77 21.42 -11.03
N THR A 41 5.94 20.86 -11.25
CA THR A 41 6.67 20.96 -12.51
C THR A 41 6.79 19.67 -13.32
N THR A 42 6.25 18.55 -12.90
CA THR A 42 6.27 17.36 -13.76
C THR A 42 4.90 16.73 -13.85
N ASN A 43 4.22 16.98 -14.97
CA ASN A 43 3.05 16.23 -15.43
C ASN A 43 3.51 14.82 -15.83
N THR A 44 4.07 14.07 -14.87
CA THR A 44 4.60 12.73 -15.06
C THR A 44 3.45 11.75 -14.95
N GLY A 45 3.18 11.03 -16.03
CA GLY A 45 2.25 9.89 -16.00
C GLY A 45 2.67 8.88 -14.93
N VAL A 46 1.77 8.00 -14.56
CA VAL A 46 2.05 6.91 -13.63
C VAL A 46 2.94 5.87 -14.32
N HIS A 47 4.00 5.39 -13.64
CA HIS A 47 5.02 4.55 -14.27
C HIS A 47 4.64 3.06 -14.33
N THR A 48 3.79 2.57 -13.42
CA THR A 48 3.41 1.15 -13.38
C THR A 48 2.21 0.85 -14.26
N LYS A 49 2.25 -0.28 -14.99
CA LYS A 49 1.22 -0.66 -15.98
C LYS A 49 -0.19 -0.78 -15.37
N GLY A 50 -0.31 -1.35 -14.17
CA GLY A 50 -1.59 -1.50 -13.48
C GLY A 50 -2.24 -0.16 -13.18
N PHE A 51 -1.47 0.78 -12.61
CA PHE A 51 -1.98 2.13 -12.34
C PHE A 51 -2.21 2.97 -13.61
N GLN A 52 -1.49 2.68 -14.72
CA GLN A 52 -1.81 3.28 -16.03
C GLN A 52 -3.17 2.81 -16.54
N ARG A 53 -3.52 1.53 -16.33
CA ARG A 53 -4.85 1.00 -16.66
C ARG A 53 -5.93 1.60 -15.76
N LEU A 54 -5.67 1.66 -14.45
CA LEU A 54 -6.58 2.32 -13.51
C LEU A 54 -6.85 3.77 -13.89
N ALA A 55 -5.84 4.53 -14.32
CA ALA A 55 -5.97 5.92 -14.74
C ALA A 55 -6.84 6.13 -15.99
N LYS A 56 -7.20 5.05 -16.71
CA LYS A 56 -8.20 5.12 -17.79
C LYS A 56 -9.63 5.07 -17.26
N ASN A 57 -9.83 4.48 -16.09
CA ASN A 57 -11.14 4.33 -15.47
C ASN A 57 -11.47 5.49 -14.54
N ILE A 58 -10.45 6.04 -13.85
CA ILE A 58 -10.60 7.15 -12.90
C ILE A 58 -9.55 8.23 -13.13
N THR A 59 -9.90 9.47 -12.82
CA THR A 59 -8.94 10.58 -12.88
C THR A 59 -8.15 10.64 -11.57
N LEU A 60 -6.90 10.16 -11.60
CA LEU A 60 -5.96 10.30 -10.47
C LEU A 60 -5.51 11.75 -10.34
N ASP A 61 -5.56 12.28 -9.12
CA ASP A 61 -4.98 13.59 -8.82
C ASP A 61 -3.44 13.56 -8.75
N GLU A 62 -2.82 14.72 -8.70
CA GLU A 62 -1.36 14.84 -8.70
C GLU A 62 -0.73 14.27 -7.42
N THR A 63 -1.46 14.29 -6.29
CA THR A 63 -0.98 13.74 -5.03
C THR A 63 -0.88 12.22 -5.09
N LEU A 64 -1.92 11.54 -5.58
CA LEU A 64 -1.89 10.09 -5.76
C LEU A 64 -0.85 9.66 -6.80
N LYS A 65 -0.74 10.37 -7.94
CA LYS A 65 0.31 10.11 -8.94
C LYS A 65 1.71 10.21 -8.33
N TYR A 66 1.95 11.27 -7.56
CA TYR A 66 3.21 11.44 -6.83
C TYR A 66 3.47 10.29 -5.87
N CYS A 67 2.49 9.90 -5.04
CA CYS A 67 2.62 8.80 -4.09
C CYS A 67 2.88 7.46 -4.78
N ILE A 68 2.17 7.15 -5.87
CA ILE A 68 2.37 5.92 -6.65
C ILE A 68 3.80 5.86 -7.20
N ASN A 69 4.27 6.94 -7.83
CA ASN A 69 5.61 6.99 -8.41
C ASN A 69 6.70 6.91 -7.34
N SER A 70 6.53 7.63 -6.22
CA SER A 70 7.45 7.58 -5.08
C SER A 70 7.58 6.17 -4.49
N LEU A 71 6.46 5.45 -4.35
CA LEU A 71 6.45 4.07 -3.88
C LEU A 71 7.09 3.12 -4.90
N ALA A 72 6.84 3.32 -6.19
CA ALA A 72 7.48 2.52 -7.25
C ALA A 72 9.01 2.68 -7.24
N ASP A 73 9.50 3.91 -7.14
CA ASP A 73 10.94 4.21 -7.06
C ASP A 73 11.56 3.62 -5.78
N ALA A 74 10.84 3.69 -4.66
CA ALA A 74 11.29 3.12 -3.40
C ALA A 74 11.39 1.59 -3.48
N VAL A 75 10.41 0.88 -4.04
CA VAL A 75 10.45 -0.58 -4.28
C VAL A 75 11.62 -0.96 -5.17
N GLN A 76 11.83 -0.25 -6.27
CA GLN A 76 12.97 -0.49 -7.16
C GLN A 76 14.31 -0.28 -6.45
N SER A 77 14.40 0.74 -5.60
CA SER A 77 15.60 1.02 -4.80
C SER A 77 15.84 -0.08 -3.77
N MET A 78 14.78 -0.61 -3.12
CA MET A 78 14.88 -1.78 -2.23
C MET A 78 15.42 -3.02 -2.95
N LYS A 79 14.89 -3.35 -4.13
CA LYS A 79 15.38 -4.47 -4.94
C LYS A 79 16.87 -4.33 -5.27
N ARG A 80 17.31 -3.12 -5.61
CA ARG A 80 18.75 -2.84 -5.84
C ARG A 80 19.59 -2.99 -4.59
N LEU A 81 19.08 -2.55 -3.43
CA LEU A 81 19.76 -2.69 -2.15
C LEU A 81 19.98 -4.15 -1.76
N LYS A 82 18.95 -4.99 -1.94
CA LYS A 82 19.04 -6.45 -1.70
C LYS A 82 20.12 -7.11 -2.59
N SER A 83 20.21 -6.71 -3.86
CA SER A 83 21.14 -7.33 -4.83
C SER A 83 22.60 -6.91 -4.67
N LYS A 84 22.92 -5.73 -4.13
CA LYS A 84 24.25 -5.12 -4.15
C LYS A 84 24.89 -4.87 -2.78
N LYS A 85 24.38 -5.39 -1.68
CA LYS A 85 24.80 -4.99 -0.32
C LYS A 85 24.86 -3.45 -0.22
N GLY A 86 23.70 -2.80 -0.45
CA GLY A 86 23.58 -1.35 -0.52
C GLY A 86 24.09 -0.62 0.73
N SER A 87 24.36 0.65 0.58
CA SER A 87 24.89 1.48 1.67
C SER A 87 23.81 1.77 2.72
N CYS A 88 24.24 1.97 3.96
CA CYS A 88 23.35 2.39 5.07
C CYS A 88 22.63 3.72 4.76
N VAL A 89 23.22 4.58 3.93
CA VAL A 89 22.65 5.87 3.49
C VAL A 89 21.47 5.65 2.55
N GLU A 90 21.61 4.76 1.57
CA GLU A 90 20.52 4.43 0.62
C GLU A 90 19.33 3.78 1.35
N ALA A 91 19.59 2.85 2.29
CA ALA A 91 18.53 2.26 3.10
C ALA A 91 17.79 3.31 3.97
N ALA A 92 18.50 4.32 4.48
CA ALA A 92 17.89 5.42 5.23
C ALA A 92 17.04 6.32 4.33
N GLN A 93 17.47 6.53 3.08
CA GLN A 93 16.74 7.34 2.10
C GLN A 93 15.45 6.65 1.65
N VAL A 94 15.48 5.35 1.38
CA VAL A 94 14.28 4.57 1.04
C VAL A 94 13.26 4.63 2.18
N ARG A 95 13.70 4.44 3.43
CA ARG A 95 12.82 4.59 4.60
C ARG A 95 12.20 5.98 4.71
N PHE A 96 12.98 7.01 4.44
CA PHE A 96 12.47 8.38 4.43
C PHE A 96 11.38 8.57 3.39
N TRP A 97 11.55 8.04 2.16
CA TRP A 97 10.53 8.12 1.11
C TRP A 97 9.23 7.41 1.50
N PHE A 98 9.31 6.20 2.07
CA PHE A 98 8.11 5.51 2.57
C PHE A 98 7.39 6.33 3.63
N THR A 99 8.12 6.80 4.63
CA THR A 99 7.57 7.62 5.71
C THR A 99 6.91 8.89 5.17
N ALA A 100 7.59 9.62 4.30
CA ALA A 100 7.05 10.84 3.69
C ALA A 100 5.79 10.57 2.86
N THR A 101 5.76 9.47 2.10
CA THR A 101 4.59 9.07 1.32
C THR A 101 3.42 8.69 2.22
N GLN A 102 3.65 7.95 3.32
CA GLN A 102 2.61 7.63 4.30
C GLN A 102 2.01 8.90 4.92
N TYR A 103 2.84 9.86 5.34
CA TYR A 103 2.35 11.15 5.84
C TYR A 103 1.51 11.90 4.80
N THR A 104 1.95 11.90 3.55
CA THR A 104 1.21 12.52 2.45
C THR A 104 -0.16 11.87 2.27
N LEU A 105 -0.21 10.54 2.17
CA LEU A 105 -1.44 9.77 2.00
C LEU A 105 -2.41 9.96 3.18
N LEU A 106 -1.91 10.01 4.40
CA LEU A 106 -2.74 10.19 5.60
C LEU A 106 -3.23 11.64 5.76
N SER A 107 -2.55 12.62 5.16
CA SER A 107 -2.92 14.03 5.22
C SER A 107 -3.96 14.45 4.19
N VAL A 108 -4.21 13.62 3.16
CA VAL A 108 -5.24 13.89 2.16
C VAL A 108 -6.58 13.33 2.65
N ASP A 109 -7.63 14.11 2.53
CA ASP A 109 -9.00 13.67 2.82
C ASP A 109 -9.85 13.80 1.54
N TYR A 110 -10.25 12.63 1.01
CA TYR A 110 -11.16 12.57 -0.13
C TYR A 110 -12.60 12.50 0.36
N GLN A 111 -13.39 13.48 -0.03
CA GLN A 111 -14.81 13.60 0.32
C GLN A 111 -15.64 12.46 -0.30
N ASN A 112 -16.87 12.26 0.18
CA ASN A 112 -17.76 11.16 -0.24
C ASN A 112 -17.99 11.04 -1.76
N ASN A 113 -17.85 12.13 -2.52
CA ASN A 113 -17.97 12.12 -3.98
C ASN A 113 -16.69 11.67 -4.71
N GLN A 114 -15.62 11.36 -3.98
CA GLN A 114 -14.31 10.93 -4.49
C GLN A 114 -13.93 9.52 -4.02
N THR A 115 -14.92 8.64 -3.90
CA THR A 115 -14.74 7.28 -3.35
C THR A 115 -13.65 6.48 -4.05
N SER A 116 -13.52 6.61 -5.38
CA SER A 116 -12.47 5.93 -6.15
C SER A 116 -11.07 6.40 -5.76
N LEU A 117 -10.87 7.70 -5.51
CA LEU A 117 -9.60 8.23 -5.02
C LEU A 117 -9.33 7.81 -3.59
N GLN A 118 -10.37 7.77 -2.76
CA GLN A 118 -10.28 7.25 -1.39
C GLN A 118 -9.84 5.79 -1.37
N LEU A 119 -10.41 4.93 -2.23
CA LEU A 119 -9.99 3.53 -2.35
C LEU A 119 -8.53 3.41 -2.78
N CYS A 120 -8.09 4.18 -3.79
CA CYS A 120 -6.68 4.23 -4.18
C CYS A 120 -5.78 4.62 -3.02
N ARG A 121 -6.17 5.66 -2.26
CA ARG A 121 -5.44 6.11 -1.08
C ARG A 121 -5.29 5.01 -0.03
N LEU A 122 -6.39 4.34 0.33
CA LEU A 122 -6.40 3.27 1.33
C LEU A 122 -5.51 2.09 0.90
N ALA A 123 -5.58 1.69 -0.37
CA ALA A 123 -4.75 0.63 -0.93
C ALA A 123 -3.24 0.99 -0.90
N LEU A 124 -2.88 2.24 -1.20
CA LEU A 124 -1.49 2.72 -1.12
C LEU A 124 -1.00 2.81 0.33
N ILE A 125 -1.86 3.16 1.30
CA ILE A 125 -1.54 3.10 2.73
C ILE A 125 -1.24 1.66 3.13
N LEU A 126 -2.09 0.69 2.78
CA LEU A 126 -1.86 -0.74 3.05
C LEU A 126 -0.53 -1.20 2.45
N PHE A 127 -0.29 -0.92 1.17
CA PHE A 127 0.94 -1.30 0.51
C PHE A 127 2.19 -0.75 1.21
N SER A 128 2.19 0.56 1.50
CA SER A 128 3.33 1.20 2.18
C SER A 128 3.54 0.65 3.60
N THR A 129 2.47 0.22 4.26
CA THR A 129 2.49 -0.39 5.58
C THR A 129 3.11 -1.79 5.54
N CYS A 130 2.76 -2.60 4.55
CA CYS A 130 3.38 -3.91 4.32
C CYS A 130 4.90 -3.80 4.15
N LEU A 131 5.37 -2.80 3.40
CA LEU A 131 6.80 -2.60 3.14
C LEU A 131 7.58 -2.12 4.36
N THR A 132 6.99 -1.32 5.22
CA THR A 132 7.67 -0.80 6.42
C THR A 132 7.75 -1.82 7.55
N SER A 133 6.91 -2.85 7.52
CA SER A 133 6.88 -3.90 8.55
C SER A 133 7.95 -4.98 8.40
N GLU A 134 8.61 -5.09 7.25
CA GLU A 134 9.65 -6.10 7.02
C GLU A 134 10.84 -6.04 7.99
N GLN A 135 11.06 -4.90 8.60
CA GLN A 135 12.15 -4.73 9.57
C GLN A 135 11.77 -5.25 10.97
N ASN A 136 10.52 -5.64 11.17
CA ASN A 136 10.02 -6.26 12.39
C ASN A 136 9.25 -7.52 12.03
N THR A 137 9.46 -8.57 12.77
CA THR A 137 8.86 -9.90 12.61
C THR A 137 7.31 -9.93 12.72
N GLN A 138 6.67 -8.81 13.01
CA GLN A 138 5.22 -8.67 13.07
C GLN A 138 4.76 -7.62 12.07
N LEU A 139 3.80 -7.99 11.21
CA LEU A 139 3.07 -7.03 10.39
C LEU A 139 2.25 -6.12 11.29
N PRO A 140 2.15 -4.82 10.97
CA PRO A 140 1.20 -3.96 11.63
C PRO A 140 -0.21 -4.46 11.33
N VAL A 141 -1.04 -4.49 12.34
CA VAL A 141 -2.47 -4.82 12.23
C VAL A 141 -3.18 -3.62 11.63
N CYS A 142 -3.94 -3.84 10.56
CA CYS A 142 -4.66 -2.79 9.84
C CYS A 142 -6.18 -3.05 9.82
N ASP A 143 -6.72 -3.73 10.83
CA ASP A 143 -8.11 -4.19 10.83
C ASP A 143 -9.12 -3.05 10.65
N MET A 144 -8.91 -1.87 11.27
CA MET A 144 -9.81 -0.72 11.07
C MET A 144 -9.79 -0.18 9.62
N LEU A 145 -8.62 -0.20 8.97
CA LEU A 145 -8.50 0.21 7.57
C LEU A 145 -9.17 -0.82 6.66
N ILE A 146 -9.01 -2.12 6.97
CA ILE A 146 -9.63 -3.22 6.23
C ILE A 146 -11.15 -3.19 6.40
N ALA A 147 -11.68 -2.92 7.60
CA ALA A 147 -13.10 -2.75 7.83
C ALA A 147 -13.70 -1.59 6.99
N LYS A 148 -12.94 -0.49 6.79
CA LYS A 148 -13.34 0.58 5.87
C LYS A 148 -13.36 0.12 4.41
N LEU A 149 -12.39 -0.70 3.99
CA LEU A 149 -12.38 -1.28 2.64
C LEU A 149 -13.58 -2.23 2.45
N GLN A 150 -13.91 -3.03 3.47
CA GLN A 150 -15.09 -3.89 3.45
C GLN A 150 -16.38 -3.08 3.26
N GLY A 151 -16.58 -2.01 4.03
CA GLY A 151 -17.75 -1.13 3.87
C GLY A 151 -17.85 -0.57 2.45
N LEU A 152 -16.75 -0.09 1.87
CA LEU A 152 -16.72 0.40 0.49
C LEU A 152 -16.94 -0.70 -0.56
N TRP A 153 -16.56 -1.93 -0.25
CA TRP A 153 -16.88 -3.11 -1.07
C TRP A 153 -18.39 -3.38 -1.08
N GLU A 154 -19.01 -3.41 0.09
CA GLU A 154 -20.44 -3.64 0.24
C GLU A 154 -21.29 -2.56 -0.44
N GLU A 155 -20.79 -1.32 -0.49
CA GLU A 155 -21.38 -0.20 -1.26
C GLU A 155 -21.18 -0.33 -2.79
N GLY A 156 -20.43 -1.33 -3.27
CA GLY A 156 -20.13 -1.53 -4.69
C GLY A 156 -19.11 -0.56 -5.28
N SER A 157 -18.39 0.17 -4.44
CA SER A 157 -17.46 1.23 -4.86
C SER A 157 -16.25 0.73 -5.67
N PHE A 158 -15.90 -0.55 -5.55
CA PHE A 158 -14.79 -1.17 -6.28
C PHE A 158 -15.05 -1.37 -7.78
N HIS A 159 -16.31 -1.44 -8.21
CA HIS A 159 -16.65 -1.69 -9.62
C HIS A 159 -16.03 -0.67 -10.59
N SER A 160 -15.87 0.58 -10.16
CA SER A 160 -15.29 1.64 -10.99
C SER A 160 -13.78 1.52 -11.19
N LEU A 161 -13.09 0.74 -10.36
CA LEU A 161 -11.64 0.64 -10.35
C LEU A 161 -11.09 -0.52 -11.20
N GLY A 162 -11.96 -1.48 -11.53
CA GLY A 162 -11.61 -2.67 -12.29
C GLY A 162 -11.06 -3.81 -11.43
N ALA A 163 -11.28 -5.03 -11.90
CA ALA A 163 -11.02 -6.25 -11.13
C ALA A 163 -9.54 -6.45 -10.78
N GLU A 164 -8.61 -6.04 -11.64
CA GLU A 164 -7.17 -6.16 -11.37
C GLU A 164 -6.73 -5.31 -10.15
N PHE A 165 -7.19 -4.05 -10.06
CA PHE A 165 -6.89 -3.19 -8.92
C PHE A 165 -7.55 -3.72 -7.65
N THR A 166 -8.77 -4.20 -7.79
CA THR A 166 -9.52 -4.84 -6.69
C THR A 166 -8.75 -6.04 -6.15
N LEU A 167 -8.32 -6.94 -7.02
CA LEU A 167 -7.53 -8.12 -6.65
C LEU A 167 -6.28 -7.71 -5.88
N TRP A 168 -5.49 -6.77 -6.41
CA TRP A 168 -4.29 -6.26 -5.75
C TRP A 168 -4.58 -5.68 -4.37
N THR A 169 -5.65 -4.88 -4.23
CA THR A 169 -6.03 -4.26 -2.95
C THR A 169 -6.44 -5.29 -1.90
N ILE A 170 -7.24 -6.31 -2.29
CA ILE A 170 -7.69 -7.35 -1.35
C ILE A 170 -6.54 -8.26 -0.94
N PHE A 171 -5.58 -8.56 -1.82
CA PHE A 171 -4.37 -9.27 -1.43
C PHE A 171 -3.56 -8.50 -0.38
N LEU A 172 -3.41 -7.19 -0.52
CA LEU A 172 -2.74 -6.36 0.49
C LEU A 172 -3.49 -6.37 1.83
N ALA A 173 -4.83 -6.29 1.79
CA ALA A 173 -5.67 -6.38 2.98
C ALA A 173 -5.47 -7.74 3.68
N PHE A 174 -5.48 -8.83 2.91
CA PHE A 174 -5.25 -10.16 3.46
C PHE A 174 -3.88 -10.31 4.13
N CYS A 175 -2.84 -9.66 3.61
CA CYS A 175 -1.50 -9.68 4.21
C CYS A 175 -1.42 -8.98 5.58
N THR A 176 -2.36 -8.09 5.90
CA THR A 176 -2.31 -7.22 7.09
C THR A 176 -3.48 -7.41 8.06
N VAL A 177 -4.40 -8.29 7.74
CA VAL A 177 -5.56 -8.61 8.58
C VAL A 177 -5.17 -9.52 9.74
N SER A 178 -5.68 -9.24 10.94
CA SER A 178 -5.56 -10.11 12.11
C SER A 178 -6.91 -10.65 12.61
N GLU A 179 -8.00 -9.95 12.36
CA GLU A 179 -9.34 -10.35 12.78
C GLU A 179 -9.92 -11.43 11.87
N ASP A 180 -10.42 -12.53 12.44
CA ASP A 180 -10.90 -13.69 11.69
C ASP A 180 -12.06 -13.36 10.74
N GLN A 181 -13.02 -12.52 11.16
CA GLN A 181 -14.14 -12.13 10.30
C GLN A 181 -13.71 -11.34 9.07
N LEU A 182 -12.78 -10.40 9.25
CA LEU A 182 -12.21 -9.63 8.14
C LEU A 182 -11.35 -10.50 7.22
N ARG A 183 -10.67 -11.51 7.79
CA ARG A 183 -9.90 -12.51 7.02
C ARG A 183 -10.84 -13.33 6.12
N GLU A 184 -11.94 -13.83 6.65
CA GLU A 184 -12.96 -14.56 5.87
C GLU A 184 -13.56 -13.68 4.76
N TRP A 185 -13.84 -12.41 5.08
CA TRP A 185 -14.26 -11.46 4.05
C TRP A 185 -13.22 -11.31 2.95
N CYS A 186 -11.94 -11.10 3.29
CA CYS A 186 -10.87 -11.02 2.29
C CYS A 186 -10.82 -12.26 1.40
N LEU A 187 -10.91 -13.47 1.97
CA LEU A 187 -10.92 -14.72 1.21
C LEU A 187 -12.13 -14.79 0.25
N SER A 188 -13.32 -14.43 0.73
CA SER A 188 -14.53 -14.40 -0.09
C SER A 188 -14.39 -13.39 -1.26
N ALA A 189 -13.90 -12.19 -0.97
CA ALA A 189 -13.69 -11.14 -1.97
C ALA A 189 -12.63 -11.54 -3.00
N LEU A 190 -11.53 -12.20 -2.58
CA LEU A 190 -10.50 -12.73 -3.48
C LEU A 190 -11.10 -13.78 -4.43
N ARG A 191 -11.85 -14.76 -3.88
CA ARG A 191 -12.50 -15.80 -4.70
C ARG A 191 -13.45 -15.19 -5.74
N THR A 192 -14.29 -14.25 -5.31
CA THR A 192 -15.24 -13.57 -6.20
C THR A 192 -14.48 -12.86 -7.31
N THR A 193 -13.49 -12.03 -6.96
CA THR A 193 -12.73 -11.24 -7.94
C THR A 193 -11.94 -12.12 -8.91
N ALA A 194 -11.28 -13.17 -8.42
CA ALA A 194 -10.53 -14.12 -9.26
C ALA A 194 -11.45 -14.87 -10.24
N ASN A 195 -12.63 -15.31 -9.77
CA ASN A 195 -13.63 -15.96 -10.62
C ASN A 195 -14.16 -15.01 -11.70
N ASP A 196 -14.46 -13.76 -11.36
CA ASP A 196 -14.92 -12.74 -12.31
C ASP A 196 -13.88 -12.44 -13.38
N MET A 197 -12.60 -12.52 -13.04
CA MET A 197 -11.48 -12.36 -13.97
C MET A 197 -11.16 -13.63 -14.76
N GLY A 198 -11.72 -14.79 -14.39
CA GLY A 198 -11.41 -16.08 -14.97
C GLY A 198 -10.00 -16.60 -14.64
N VAL A 199 -9.37 -16.06 -13.61
CA VAL A 199 -8.03 -16.44 -13.15
C VAL A 199 -8.12 -17.73 -12.36
N ARG A 200 -7.23 -18.70 -12.68
CA ARG A 200 -7.31 -20.06 -12.12
C ARG A 200 -5.99 -20.59 -11.57
N SER A 201 -4.90 -19.83 -11.68
CA SER A 201 -3.60 -20.24 -11.18
C SER A 201 -2.91 -19.11 -10.41
N TRP A 202 -1.99 -19.51 -9.52
CA TRP A 202 -1.14 -18.56 -8.82
C TRP A 202 -0.30 -17.71 -9.77
N GLU A 203 0.19 -18.32 -10.85
CA GLU A 203 1.00 -17.63 -11.86
C GLU A 203 0.21 -16.50 -12.53
N GLU A 204 -1.07 -16.73 -12.85
CA GLU A 204 -1.94 -15.69 -13.45
C GLU A 204 -2.19 -14.55 -12.46
N ILE A 205 -2.43 -14.86 -11.19
CA ILE A 205 -2.58 -13.86 -10.12
C ILE A 205 -1.29 -13.05 -9.95
N SER A 206 -0.15 -13.72 -9.82
CA SER A 206 1.15 -13.07 -9.64
C SER A 206 1.42 -12.09 -10.79
N GLN A 207 1.13 -12.47 -12.04
CA GLN A 207 1.24 -11.58 -13.20
C GLN A 207 0.37 -10.33 -13.06
N VAL A 208 -0.84 -10.43 -12.53
CA VAL A 208 -1.69 -9.26 -12.27
C VAL A 208 -1.07 -8.38 -11.18
N LEU A 209 -0.67 -8.97 -10.05
CA LEU A 209 -0.11 -8.23 -8.92
C LEU A 209 1.16 -7.47 -9.31
N GLU A 210 2.05 -8.09 -10.11
CA GLU A 210 3.28 -7.48 -10.61
C GLU A 210 3.05 -6.25 -11.51
N THR A 211 1.87 -6.10 -12.07
CA THR A 211 1.55 -4.89 -12.86
C THR A 211 1.35 -3.65 -12.01
N PHE A 212 1.06 -3.83 -10.71
CA PHE A 212 0.96 -2.77 -9.71
C PHE A 212 2.26 -2.60 -8.93
N LEU A 213 2.16 -2.17 -7.69
CA LEU A 213 3.28 -2.12 -6.76
C LEU A 213 3.38 -3.49 -6.08
N TRP A 214 4.39 -4.28 -6.46
CA TRP A 214 4.58 -5.64 -5.97
C TRP A 214 6.06 -6.00 -5.83
N ASP A 215 6.37 -6.72 -4.80
CA ASP A 215 7.68 -7.34 -4.61
C ASP A 215 7.48 -8.82 -4.22
N SER A 216 7.72 -9.72 -5.17
CA SER A 216 7.54 -11.17 -4.99
C SER A 216 8.35 -11.73 -3.83
N ASP A 217 9.58 -11.22 -3.62
CA ASP A 217 10.41 -11.63 -2.48
C ASP A 217 9.77 -11.34 -1.12
N LEU A 218 8.83 -10.38 -1.07
CA LEU A 218 8.16 -9.94 0.15
C LEU A 218 6.85 -10.66 0.40
N PHE A 219 6.12 -10.90 -0.66
CA PHE A 219 4.71 -11.28 -0.56
C PHE A 219 4.45 -12.72 -0.96
N ASP A 220 5.16 -13.27 -1.96
CA ASP A 220 4.79 -14.54 -2.59
C ASP A 220 4.78 -15.72 -1.61
N TYR A 221 5.75 -15.82 -0.70
CA TYR A 221 5.80 -16.94 0.24
C TYR A 221 4.58 -17.00 1.19
N ARG A 222 4.01 -15.84 1.54
CA ARG A 222 2.80 -15.77 2.39
C ARG A 222 1.55 -16.10 1.61
N LEU A 223 1.53 -15.73 0.34
CA LEU A 223 0.35 -15.84 -0.51
C LEU A 223 0.24 -17.20 -1.16
N LEU A 224 1.35 -17.89 -1.37
CA LEU A 224 1.33 -19.26 -1.88
C LEU A 224 0.65 -20.22 -0.89
N ASP A 225 0.90 -20.07 0.41
CA ASP A 225 0.21 -20.84 1.46
C ASP A 225 -1.30 -20.55 1.41
N ILE A 226 -1.67 -19.27 1.30
CA ILE A 226 -3.07 -18.84 1.20
C ILE A 226 -3.74 -19.39 -0.06
N TRP A 227 -3.03 -19.33 -1.19
CA TRP A 227 -3.53 -19.87 -2.44
C TRP A 227 -3.84 -21.36 -2.30
N ASN A 228 -2.93 -22.13 -1.73
CA ASN A 228 -3.12 -23.56 -1.51
C ASN A 228 -4.30 -23.85 -0.57
N ASP A 229 -4.48 -23.06 0.48
CA ASP A 229 -5.61 -23.19 1.41
C ASP A 229 -6.96 -22.76 0.79
N THR A 230 -6.93 -21.91 -0.24
CA THR A 230 -8.14 -21.31 -0.82
C THR A 230 -8.63 -22.03 -2.06
N TRP A 231 -7.72 -22.53 -2.92
CA TRP A 231 -8.00 -23.16 -4.21
C TRP A 231 -7.38 -24.56 -4.39
N GLY A 232 -6.50 -25.02 -3.46
CA GLY A 232 -5.97 -26.38 -3.42
C GLY A 232 -6.95 -27.31 -2.78
#